data_ca0c576734a586f9f0c2a6fe99bdc703
#
_entry.id   ca0c576734a586f9f0c2a6fe99bdc703
#
_cell.length_a   1.000
_cell.length_b   1.000
_cell.length_c   1.000
_cell.angle_alpha   90.00
_cell.angle_beta   90.00
_cell.angle_gamma   90.00
#
_symmetry.space_group_name_H-M   'P 1'
#
loop_
_entity.id
_entity.type
_entity.pdbx_description
1 polymer ?
#
loop_
_entity_poly.entity_id
_entity_poly.type
_entity_poly.pdbx_seq_one_letter_code
_entity_poly.pdbx_strand_id
1 'polypeptide(L)'
;SNSSAASDVYKRQILKSRILVLTIIMCILSFLLLWRVFNLQIINGQEYLDNYTLKIEKTRDLASTRGNIYDKNGKLLAYNELAYAITLEDNGVYNSRAERNKALNKELYRLLKVLDKNKDQIRNDFYISYSERDGYQYTVSGTTLKRFLADIYDHKSTDDLKYNKTLGYNEAEATPEQVMEYLSSDKRYGISDKYSAYNRYRILVLRYAIAQNSYQKFVLTVLATGVSDETVAWVSENSDTLQGMSVNEETVRKYNDSKYFAHIIGYTGQISVDEYKELSKKDKSYSLTDVVGKSGIEQVMDKELQGEKGYEKISVDNLGKVVDVIKRKEPTAGNDVYLSIDADLTKAVYDLLEQEIAGIVYSKIENIKEYHSTGSASDIKIPIDDVYFAFINNGMIDTSHFTEDDASDTERTVYSAYTSKESSVLSRMDSLLSGSANTPFGELGEEDQDYITELIKRLKSNGILDNSAIDTSDGTYVNWKEGKISLNEYLNYAISKSWIDISKFTVEEKYSDSEEIFRSLTAYILDDLKEDYNFSKIVYKYMIRQNMISGTQLCLILYDQGVLEKDEAQIAA
;
A
#
# COMPACT_ATOMS: atom_id res chain seq x y z
N SER A 1 43.42 -75.82 -65.68
CA SER A 1 42.15 -76.13 -65.02
C SER A 1 42.23 -76.27 -63.49
N ASN A 2 43.39 -76.01 -62.83
CA ASN A 2 43.51 -76.17 -61.35
C ASN A 2 43.29 -74.89 -60.55
N SER A 3 43.06 -73.73 -61.16
CA SER A 3 42.83 -72.45 -60.37
C SER A 3 41.37 -72.22 -60.00
N SER A 4 40.41 -72.80 -60.73
CA SER A 4 39.00 -72.64 -60.45
C SER A 4 38.54 -73.48 -59.23
N ALA A 5 39.11 -74.72 -59.14
CA ALA A 5 38.78 -75.61 -58.04
C ALA A 5 39.32 -75.15 -56.69
N ALA A 6 40.51 -74.52 -56.65
CA ALA A 6 41.04 -73.89 -55.41
C ALA A 6 40.24 -72.70 -54.96
N SER A 7 39.76 -71.87 -55.94
CA SER A 7 38.90 -70.74 -55.67
C SER A 7 37.53 -71.16 -55.04
N ASP A 8 36.97 -72.27 -55.55
CA ASP A 8 35.67 -72.79 -55.01
C ASP A 8 35.77 -73.44 -53.63
N VAL A 9 36.89 -74.08 -53.35
CA VAL A 9 37.19 -74.64 -52.03
C VAL A 9 37.37 -73.49 -51.02
N TYR A 10 38.07 -72.43 -51.39
CA TYR A 10 38.27 -71.24 -50.53
C TYR A 10 36.96 -70.52 -50.27
N LYS A 11 36.13 -70.35 -51.29
CA LYS A 11 34.79 -69.76 -51.16
C LYS A 11 33.88 -70.59 -50.21
N ARG A 12 33.92 -71.94 -50.35
CA ARG A 12 33.15 -72.82 -49.46
C ARG A 12 33.67 -72.82 -47.99
N GLN A 13 34.98 -72.62 -47.83
CA GLN A 13 35.62 -72.58 -46.53
C GLN A 13 35.30 -71.24 -45.80
N ILE A 14 35.27 -70.16 -46.58
CA ILE A 14 34.83 -68.85 -46.08
C ILE A 14 33.36 -68.88 -45.71
N LEU A 15 32.47 -69.48 -46.48
CA LEU A 15 31.04 -69.63 -46.20
C LEU A 15 30.73 -70.52 -45.01
N LYS A 16 31.63 -71.46 -44.65
CA LYS A 16 31.54 -72.35 -43.48
C LYS A 16 32.27 -71.79 -42.26
N SER A 17 32.91 -70.64 -42.39
CA SER A 17 33.62 -70.02 -41.29
C SER A 17 32.64 -69.51 -40.23
N ARG A 18 32.79 -69.93 -38.95
CA ARG A 18 32.01 -69.47 -37.82
C ARG A 18 32.11 -67.95 -37.65
N ILE A 19 33.25 -67.39 -38.04
CA ILE A 19 33.48 -65.95 -37.99
C ILE A 19 32.60 -65.21 -39.01
N LEU A 20 32.44 -65.73 -40.25
CA LEU A 20 31.58 -65.13 -41.26
C LEU A 20 30.10 -65.15 -40.82
N VAL A 21 29.64 -66.24 -40.25
CA VAL A 21 28.26 -66.34 -39.68
C VAL A 21 28.08 -65.32 -38.56
N LEU A 22 29.07 -65.18 -37.67
CA LEU A 22 29.02 -64.23 -36.56
C LEU A 22 29.04 -62.81 -37.05
N THR A 23 29.86 -62.51 -38.10
CA THR A 23 29.91 -61.17 -38.74
C THR A 23 28.57 -60.84 -39.41
N ILE A 24 27.95 -61.79 -40.10
CA ILE A 24 26.63 -61.58 -40.73
C ILE A 24 25.57 -61.31 -39.65
N ILE A 25 25.57 -62.08 -38.57
CA ILE A 25 24.64 -61.83 -37.44
C ILE A 25 24.87 -60.43 -36.84
N MET A 26 26.13 -60.05 -36.61
CA MET A 26 26.46 -58.72 -36.12
C MET A 26 26.03 -57.61 -37.08
N CYS A 27 26.23 -57.77 -38.39
CA CYS A 27 25.76 -56.82 -39.39
C CYS A 27 24.24 -56.69 -39.41
N ILE A 28 23.51 -57.82 -39.29
CA ILE A 28 22.05 -57.82 -39.22
C ILE A 28 21.58 -57.11 -37.97
N LEU A 29 22.18 -57.40 -36.83
CA LEU A 29 21.85 -56.71 -35.55
C LEU A 29 22.16 -55.21 -35.62
N SER A 30 23.30 -54.82 -36.15
CA SER A 30 23.65 -53.43 -36.35
C SER A 30 22.68 -52.74 -37.30
N PHE A 31 22.28 -53.41 -38.39
CA PHE A 31 21.29 -52.86 -39.32
C PHE A 31 19.93 -52.69 -38.66
N LEU A 32 19.48 -53.66 -37.85
CA LEU A 32 18.24 -53.55 -37.10
C LEU A 32 18.28 -52.40 -36.07
N LEU A 33 19.41 -52.23 -35.40
CA LEU A 33 19.59 -51.07 -34.47
C LEU A 33 19.57 -49.76 -35.22
N LEU A 34 20.30 -49.61 -36.32
CA LEU A 34 20.29 -48.40 -37.15
C LEU A 34 18.90 -48.13 -37.73
N TRP A 35 18.20 -49.18 -38.21
CA TRP A 35 16.82 -49.06 -38.66
C TRP A 35 15.88 -48.60 -37.56
N ARG A 36 16.07 -49.13 -36.34
CA ARG A 36 15.26 -48.73 -35.18
C ARG A 36 15.52 -47.25 -34.78
N VAL A 37 16.79 -46.83 -34.78
CA VAL A 37 17.17 -45.45 -34.50
C VAL A 37 16.64 -44.52 -35.59
N PHE A 38 16.79 -44.89 -36.87
CA PHE A 38 16.25 -44.13 -37.98
C PHE A 38 14.73 -43.95 -37.89
N ASN A 39 14.01 -45.03 -37.56
CA ASN A 39 12.55 -44.98 -37.38
C ASN A 39 12.15 -44.11 -36.21
N LEU A 40 12.88 -44.17 -35.09
CA LEU A 40 12.62 -43.35 -33.89
C LEU A 40 12.98 -41.87 -34.07
N GLN A 41 14.07 -41.58 -34.75
CA GLN A 41 14.57 -40.20 -34.85
C GLN A 41 14.10 -39.46 -36.11
N ILE A 42 13.97 -40.14 -37.26
CA ILE A 42 13.66 -39.51 -38.54
C ILE A 42 12.19 -39.69 -38.92
N ILE A 43 11.65 -40.92 -38.84
CA ILE A 43 10.29 -41.14 -39.30
C ILE A 43 9.26 -40.69 -38.25
N ASN A 44 9.45 -41.06 -37.00
CA ASN A 44 8.50 -40.75 -35.90
C ASN A 44 9.04 -39.65 -34.95
N GLY A 45 10.20 -39.05 -35.26
CA GLY A 45 10.86 -38.08 -34.39
C GLY A 45 9.99 -36.87 -34.06
N GLN A 46 9.26 -36.37 -35.07
CA GLN A 46 8.34 -35.24 -34.87
C GLN A 46 7.15 -35.63 -33.99
N GLU A 47 6.56 -36.80 -34.22
CA GLU A 47 5.46 -37.32 -33.42
C GLU A 47 5.87 -37.60 -31.98
N TYR A 48 7.09 -38.03 -31.73
CA TYR A 48 7.65 -38.19 -30.40
C TYR A 48 7.98 -36.83 -29.76
N LEU A 49 8.48 -35.85 -30.51
CA LEU A 49 8.70 -34.48 -30.04
C LEU A 49 7.35 -33.82 -29.62
N ASP A 50 6.34 -33.96 -30.45
CA ASP A 50 5.01 -33.39 -30.23
C ASP A 50 4.28 -34.09 -29.05
N ASN A 51 4.53 -35.39 -28.84
CA ASN A 51 3.99 -36.14 -27.70
C ASN A 51 4.83 -36.05 -26.42
N TYR A 52 6.13 -35.64 -26.52
CA TYR A 52 7.05 -35.47 -25.38
C TYR A 52 7.16 -34.05 -24.87
N THR A 53 6.47 -33.07 -25.46
CA THR A 53 6.17 -31.84 -24.73
C THR A 53 5.40 -32.28 -23.48
N LEU A 54 6.05 -32.18 -22.32
CA LEU A 54 5.43 -32.41 -21.02
C LEU A 54 4.21 -31.49 -20.94
N LYS A 55 3.05 -31.98 -21.37
CA LYS A 55 1.79 -31.26 -21.23
C LYS A 55 1.36 -31.38 -19.78
N ILE A 56 1.58 -30.31 -19.03
CA ILE A 56 1.10 -30.23 -17.66
C ILE A 56 -0.34 -29.72 -17.73
N GLU A 57 -1.29 -30.55 -17.35
CA GLU A 57 -2.68 -30.09 -17.22
C GLU A 57 -2.85 -29.22 -15.98
N LYS A 58 -3.49 -28.07 -16.16
CA LYS A 58 -3.82 -27.14 -15.10
C LYS A 58 -5.26 -26.73 -15.18
N THR A 59 -5.83 -26.45 -14.03
CA THR A 59 -7.15 -25.83 -13.93
C THR A 59 -6.93 -24.41 -13.40
N ARG A 60 -7.44 -23.41 -14.12
CA ARG A 60 -7.55 -22.03 -13.63
C ARG A 60 -9.02 -21.67 -13.49
N ASP A 61 -9.34 -20.94 -12.44
CA ASP A 61 -10.68 -20.43 -12.22
C ASP A 61 -10.90 -19.20 -13.12
N LEU A 62 -12.12 -19.11 -13.65
CA LEU A 62 -12.61 -17.93 -14.37
C LEU A 62 -13.55 -17.18 -13.44
N ALA A 63 -13.23 -15.93 -13.14
CA ALA A 63 -14.05 -15.08 -12.29
C ALA A 63 -15.44 -14.88 -12.93
N SER A 64 -16.47 -14.86 -12.11
CA SER A 64 -17.82 -14.48 -12.51
C SER A 64 -17.99 -12.96 -12.50
N THR A 65 -18.93 -12.46 -13.30
CA THR A 65 -19.35 -11.07 -13.22
C THR A 65 -20.32 -10.89 -12.06
N ARG A 66 -20.05 -9.91 -11.20
CA ARG A 66 -20.90 -9.62 -10.04
C ARG A 66 -22.23 -9.01 -10.48
N GLY A 67 -23.36 -9.37 -9.84
CA GLY A 67 -24.69 -8.81 -10.13
C GLY A 67 -24.74 -7.31 -9.86
N ASN A 68 -25.67 -6.62 -10.51
CA ASN A 68 -25.89 -5.19 -10.33
C ASN A 68 -26.75 -4.90 -9.09
N ILE A 69 -26.65 -3.67 -8.58
CA ILE A 69 -27.52 -3.20 -7.49
C ILE A 69 -28.35 -2.04 -8.02
N TYR A 70 -29.66 -2.13 -7.84
CA TYR A 70 -30.65 -1.15 -8.28
C TYR A 70 -31.46 -0.61 -7.10
N ASP A 71 -31.99 0.60 -7.25
CA ASP A 71 -33.03 1.12 -6.37
C ASP A 71 -34.38 0.46 -6.66
N LYS A 72 -35.45 0.84 -5.92
CA LYS A 72 -36.79 0.32 -6.10
C LYS A 72 -37.40 0.62 -7.49
N ASN A 73 -36.90 1.64 -8.18
CA ASN A 73 -37.38 2.10 -9.48
C ASN A 73 -36.54 1.52 -10.65
N GLY A 74 -35.52 0.69 -10.35
CA GLY A 74 -34.60 0.14 -11.34
C GLY A 74 -33.48 1.10 -11.72
N LYS A 75 -33.21 2.15 -10.93
CA LYS A 75 -32.07 3.02 -11.12
C LYS A 75 -30.79 2.32 -10.68
N LEU A 76 -29.79 2.29 -11.57
CA LEU A 76 -28.53 1.58 -11.36
C LEU A 76 -27.67 2.32 -10.32
N LEU A 77 -27.32 1.62 -9.23
CA LEU A 77 -26.52 2.14 -8.13
C LEU A 77 -25.09 1.56 -8.10
N ALA A 78 -24.96 0.26 -8.39
CA ALA A 78 -23.67 -0.39 -8.54
C ALA A 78 -23.68 -1.38 -9.71
N TYR A 79 -22.60 -1.38 -10.50
CA TYR A 79 -22.48 -2.21 -11.69
C TYR A 79 -21.03 -2.56 -11.98
N ASN A 80 -20.82 -3.43 -12.96
CA ASN A 80 -19.48 -3.78 -13.40
C ASN A 80 -19.23 -3.12 -14.76
N GLU A 81 -18.09 -2.47 -14.88
CA GLU A 81 -17.58 -1.95 -16.13
C GLU A 81 -16.47 -2.86 -16.62
N LEU A 82 -16.50 -3.18 -17.91
CA LEU A 82 -15.39 -3.90 -18.53
C LEU A 82 -14.16 -3.01 -18.50
N ALA A 83 -13.09 -3.55 -18.01
CA ALA A 83 -11.81 -2.88 -17.92
C ALA A 83 -10.69 -3.83 -18.35
N TYR A 84 -9.51 -3.28 -18.56
CA TYR A 84 -8.33 -4.07 -18.82
C TYR A 84 -7.40 -4.03 -17.62
N ALA A 85 -6.79 -5.17 -17.32
CA ALA A 85 -5.76 -5.30 -16.31
C ALA A 85 -4.44 -5.70 -16.96
N ILE A 86 -3.36 -5.13 -16.47
CA ILE A 86 -2.02 -5.59 -16.78
C ILE A 86 -1.63 -6.65 -15.75
N THR A 87 -1.32 -7.83 -16.24
CA THR A 87 -0.93 -8.96 -15.40
C THR A 87 0.48 -9.43 -15.74
N LEU A 88 1.13 -10.05 -14.78
CA LEU A 88 2.45 -10.65 -14.96
C LEU A 88 2.47 -12.09 -14.43
N GLU A 89 2.97 -13.00 -15.25
CA GLU A 89 3.36 -14.35 -14.87
C GLU A 89 4.89 -14.45 -14.92
N ASP A 90 5.53 -14.66 -13.78
CA ASP A 90 7.00 -14.81 -13.72
C ASP A 90 7.40 -16.21 -14.23
N ASN A 91 7.41 -16.36 -15.54
CA ASN A 91 7.77 -17.58 -16.26
C ASN A 91 9.19 -17.56 -16.81
N GLY A 92 10.00 -16.56 -16.42
CA GLY A 92 11.38 -16.38 -16.90
C GLY A 92 12.33 -17.48 -16.45
N VAL A 93 13.28 -17.79 -17.32
CA VAL A 93 14.42 -18.67 -16.99
C VAL A 93 15.61 -17.80 -16.62
N TYR A 94 16.02 -17.85 -15.37
CA TYR A 94 17.11 -17.03 -14.84
C TYR A 94 18.22 -17.92 -14.26
N ASN A 95 19.48 -17.56 -14.49
CA ASN A 95 20.62 -18.28 -13.94
C ASN A 95 20.86 -17.98 -12.45
N SER A 96 20.32 -16.86 -11.96
CA SER A 96 20.46 -16.45 -10.56
C SER A 96 19.31 -15.56 -10.10
N ARG A 97 19.14 -15.46 -8.76
CA ARG A 97 18.18 -14.51 -8.15
C ARG A 97 18.51 -13.06 -8.54
N ALA A 98 19.78 -12.70 -8.58
CA ALA A 98 20.21 -11.35 -8.96
C ALA A 98 19.80 -11.00 -10.40
N GLU A 99 19.96 -11.95 -11.34
CA GLU A 99 19.51 -11.79 -12.72
C GLU A 99 17.99 -11.61 -12.81
N ARG A 100 17.23 -12.48 -12.13
CA ARG A 100 15.76 -12.37 -12.01
C ARG A 100 15.35 -11.01 -11.46
N ASN A 101 15.95 -10.58 -10.36
CA ASN A 101 15.64 -9.30 -9.73
C ASN A 101 15.90 -8.13 -10.69
N LYS A 102 17.05 -8.13 -11.36
CA LYS A 102 17.40 -7.08 -12.34
C LYS A 102 16.44 -7.05 -13.52
N ALA A 103 16.06 -8.21 -14.07
CA ALA A 103 15.12 -8.31 -15.18
C ALA A 103 13.75 -7.76 -14.79
N LEU A 104 13.14 -8.31 -13.74
CA LEU A 104 11.82 -7.89 -13.28
C LEU A 104 11.78 -6.40 -12.88
N ASN A 105 12.75 -5.90 -12.12
CA ASN A 105 12.78 -4.50 -11.73
C ASN A 105 12.86 -3.57 -12.96
N LYS A 106 13.61 -3.95 -13.99
CA LYS A 106 13.70 -3.19 -15.25
C LYS A 106 12.37 -3.18 -16.01
N GLU A 107 11.71 -4.32 -16.10
CA GLU A 107 10.39 -4.44 -16.77
C GLU A 107 9.32 -3.65 -16.04
N LEU A 108 9.23 -3.82 -14.73
CA LEU A 108 8.29 -3.06 -13.89
C LEU A 108 8.52 -1.55 -14.01
N TYR A 109 9.77 -1.10 -14.03
CA TYR A 109 10.07 0.31 -14.23
C TYR A 109 9.65 0.84 -15.61
N ARG A 110 9.76 0.01 -16.67
CA ARG A 110 9.24 0.37 -18.00
C ARG A 110 7.73 0.53 -17.98
N LEU A 111 7.03 -0.40 -17.33
CA LEU A 111 5.58 -0.31 -17.15
C LEU A 111 5.20 0.96 -16.38
N LEU A 112 5.85 1.25 -15.25
CA LEU A 112 5.57 2.44 -14.44
C LEU A 112 5.66 3.75 -15.24
N LYS A 113 6.64 3.87 -16.15
CA LYS A 113 6.76 5.05 -17.03
C LYS A 113 5.57 5.22 -17.99
N VAL A 114 4.99 4.11 -18.44
CA VAL A 114 3.84 4.15 -19.34
C VAL A 114 2.59 4.49 -18.54
N LEU A 115 2.40 3.87 -17.37
CA LEU A 115 1.31 4.20 -16.47
C LEU A 115 1.31 5.68 -16.09
N ASP A 116 2.50 6.24 -15.76
CA ASP A 116 2.63 7.68 -15.45
C ASP A 116 2.26 8.57 -16.63
N LYS A 117 2.73 8.23 -17.84
CA LYS A 117 2.41 8.97 -19.06
C LYS A 117 0.91 8.99 -19.33
N ASN A 118 0.23 7.88 -19.10
CA ASN A 118 -1.19 7.68 -19.42
C ASN A 118 -2.09 7.99 -18.20
N LYS A 119 -1.52 8.40 -17.04
CA LYS A 119 -2.22 8.66 -15.78
C LYS A 119 -2.92 7.43 -15.20
N ASP A 120 -2.47 6.26 -15.56
CA ASP A 120 -2.92 4.99 -14.99
C ASP A 120 -2.20 4.70 -13.68
N GLN A 121 -2.83 3.91 -12.80
CA GLN A 121 -2.28 3.60 -11.49
C GLN A 121 -1.99 2.11 -11.34
N ILE A 122 -0.98 1.79 -10.51
CA ILE A 122 -0.72 0.41 -10.10
C ILE A 122 -1.79 -0.05 -9.11
N ARG A 123 -2.03 -1.35 -9.09
CA ARG A 123 -2.74 -1.96 -7.97
C ARG A 123 -1.83 -1.95 -6.74
N ASN A 124 -2.32 -1.40 -5.64
CA ASN A 124 -1.55 -1.23 -4.42
C ASN A 124 -2.29 -1.84 -3.22
N ASP A 125 -1.96 -3.08 -2.89
CA ASP A 125 -2.47 -3.82 -1.72
C ASP A 125 -1.39 -3.90 -0.61
N PHE A 126 -0.38 -3.03 -0.64
CA PHE A 126 0.73 -3.01 0.31
C PHE A 126 0.40 -2.15 1.53
N TYR A 127 0.71 -2.63 2.73
CA TYR A 127 0.34 -1.95 3.97
C TYR A 127 1.32 -0.84 4.42
N ILE A 128 2.14 -0.36 3.50
CA ILE A 128 2.92 0.86 3.67
C ILE A 128 2.55 1.81 2.54
N SER A 129 2.24 3.05 2.85
CA SER A 129 2.08 4.16 1.90
C SER A 129 3.36 4.99 1.83
N TYR A 130 3.50 5.77 0.77
CA TYR A 130 4.58 6.73 0.59
C TYR A 130 4.03 8.05 0.09
N SER A 131 4.45 9.13 0.74
CA SER A 131 4.30 10.49 0.22
C SER A 131 5.66 11.20 0.28
N GLU A 132 5.87 12.20 -0.58
CA GLU A 132 7.11 13.00 -0.54
C GLU A 132 7.21 13.82 0.75
N ARG A 133 6.07 14.12 1.35
CA ARG A 133 5.96 14.91 2.57
C ARG A 133 6.21 14.09 3.84
N ASP A 134 5.54 12.94 3.96
CA ASP A 134 5.47 12.18 5.22
C ASP A 134 6.36 10.92 5.20
N GLY A 135 7.07 10.68 4.06
CA GLY A 135 7.87 9.47 3.88
C GLY A 135 7.03 8.19 3.83
N TYR A 136 7.54 7.12 4.43
CA TYR A 136 6.85 5.84 4.49
C TYR A 136 6.03 5.73 5.77
N GLN A 137 4.76 5.32 5.65
CA GLN A 137 3.86 5.16 6.79
C GLN A 137 3.07 3.86 6.70
N TYR A 138 2.86 3.19 7.83
CA TYR A 138 1.95 2.06 7.90
C TYR A 138 0.50 2.52 7.71
N THR A 139 -0.25 1.81 6.87
CA THR A 139 -1.69 2.02 6.67
C THR A 139 -2.54 1.16 7.60
N VAL A 140 -1.91 0.29 8.39
CA VAL A 140 -2.56 -0.64 9.33
C VAL A 140 -1.83 -0.63 10.67
N SER A 141 -2.51 -1.11 11.72
CA SER A 141 -1.98 -1.16 13.08
C SER A 141 -2.37 -2.45 13.82
N GLY A 142 -1.88 -2.64 15.02
CA GLY A 142 -2.25 -3.74 15.91
C GLY A 142 -1.93 -5.13 15.35
N THR A 143 -2.88 -6.04 15.42
CA THR A 143 -2.70 -7.44 14.98
C THR A 143 -2.47 -7.57 13.48
N THR A 144 -3.09 -6.70 12.66
CA THR A 144 -2.90 -6.67 11.21
C THR A 144 -1.47 -6.30 10.84
N LEU A 145 -0.92 -5.28 11.52
CA LEU A 145 0.49 -4.90 11.33
C LEU A 145 1.44 -6.04 11.72
N LYS A 146 1.24 -6.67 12.88
CA LYS A 146 2.08 -7.81 13.30
C LYS A 146 2.04 -8.96 12.31
N ARG A 147 0.86 -9.22 11.73
CA ARG A 147 0.72 -10.27 10.72
C ARG A 147 1.46 -9.89 9.43
N PHE A 148 1.32 -8.66 8.98
CA PHE A 148 2.07 -8.14 7.84
C PHE A 148 3.59 -8.26 8.05
N LEU A 149 4.10 -7.86 9.22
CA LEU A 149 5.52 -8.00 9.55
C LEU A 149 5.96 -9.48 9.58
N ALA A 150 5.14 -10.39 10.11
CA ALA A 150 5.44 -11.82 10.06
C ALA A 150 5.58 -12.32 8.61
N ASP A 151 4.70 -11.89 7.72
CA ASP A 151 4.77 -12.25 6.29
C ASP A 151 6.01 -11.64 5.60
N ILE A 152 6.39 -10.40 5.94
CA ILE A 152 7.60 -9.74 5.43
C ILE A 152 8.87 -10.52 5.79
N TYR A 153 8.96 -11.00 7.03
CA TYR A 153 10.15 -11.72 7.54
C TYR A 153 10.06 -13.25 7.38
N ASP A 154 9.09 -13.75 6.59
CA ASP A 154 8.86 -15.17 6.30
C ASP A 154 8.54 -16.02 7.55
N HIS A 155 7.88 -15.46 8.55
CA HIS A 155 7.44 -16.17 9.75
C HIS A 155 6.04 -16.76 9.57
N LYS A 156 5.80 -17.92 10.17
CA LYS A 156 4.48 -18.59 10.14
C LYS A 156 3.50 -18.04 11.16
N SER A 157 4.00 -17.48 12.25
CA SER A 157 3.21 -16.92 13.34
C SER A 157 3.74 -15.53 13.71
N THR A 158 2.87 -14.67 14.21
CA THR A 158 3.23 -13.39 14.81
C THR A 158 4.10 -13.54 16.06
N ASP A 159 4.04 -14.69 16.72
CA ASP A 159 4.84 -15.02 17.90
C ASP A 159 6.31 -15.33 17.56
N ASP A 160 6.60 -15.56 16.28
CA ASP A 160 7.96 -15.81 15.80
C ASP A 160 8.75 -14.51 15.55
N LEU A 161 8.08 -13.35 15.55
CA LEU A 161 8.71 -12.04 15.43
C LEU A 161 9.59 -11.76 16.65
N LYS A 162 10.88 -11.49 16.42
CA LYS A 162 11.87 -11.29 17.48
C LYS A 162 13.00 -10.37 17.02
N TYR A 163 13.90 -10.06 17.96
CA TYR A 163 15.10 -9.32 17.62
C TYR A 163 15.96 -10.08 16.59
N ASN A 164 16.20 -9.47 15.44
CA ASN A 164 17.00 -10.02 14.36
C ASN A 164 18.43 -9.47 14.43
N LYS A 165 19.38 -10.33 14.85
CA LYS A 165 20.79 -9.93 14.99
C LYS A 165 21.45 -9.46 13.69
N THR A 166 20.96 -9.92 12.54
CA THR A 166 21.53 -9.55 11.23
C THR A 166 21.01 -8.18 10.78
N LEU A 167 19.78 -7.84 11.14
CA LEU A 167 19.15 -6.57 10.79
C LEU A 167 19.40 -5.49 11.86
N GLY A 168 19.69 -5.90 13.10
CA GLY A 168 19.99 -4.98 14.19
C GLY A 168 18.77 -4.39 14.91
N TYR A 169 17.55 -4.89 14.62
CA TYR A 169 16.30 -4.42 15.23
C TYR A 169 15.32 -5.55 15.52
N ASN A 170 14.27 -5.22 16.30
CA ASN A 170 13.18 -6.15 16.58
C ASN A 170 12.18 -6.14 15.42
N GLU A 171 11.95 -7.29 14.80
CA GLU A 171 11.03 -7.44 13.65
C GLU A 171 9.59 -7.05 13.98
N ALA A 172 9.17 -7.22 15.26
CA ALA A 172 7.82 -6.84 15.70
C ALA A 172 7.60 -5.31 15.81
N GLU A 173 8.70 -4.55 15.84
CA GLU A 173 8.72 -3.10 16.03
C GLU A 173 9.41 -2.39 14.85
N ALA A 174 9.60 -3.12 13.75
CA ALA A 174 10.25 -2.58 12.57
C ALA A 174 9.52 -1.33 12.05
N THR A 175 10.26 -0.27 11.75
CA THR A 175 9.69 0.93 11.14
C THR A 175 9.38 0.70 9.66
N PRO A 176 8.51 1.52 9.04
CA PRO A 176 8.24 1.42 7.61
C PRO A 176 9.52 1.51 6.77
N GLU A 177 10.48 2.37 7.13
CA GLU A 177 11.76 2.54 6.45
C GLU A 177 12.61 1.26 6.53
N GLN A 178 12.69 0.64 7.72
CA GLN A 178 13.41 -0.62 7.93
C GLN A 178 12.83 -1.75 7.07
N VAL A 179 11.50 -1.83 6.96
CA VAL A 179 10.84 -2.80 6.08
C VAL A 179 11.16 -2.51 4.62
N MET A 180 11.11 -1.25 4.20
CA MET A 180 11.42 -0.84 2.83
C MET A 180 12.88 -1.12 2.47
N GLU A 181 13.82 -0.85 3.37
CA GLU A 181 15.25 -1.15 3.20
C GLU A 181 15.48 -2.67 3.10
N TYR A 182 14.90 -3.45 4.01
CA TYR A 182 14.99 -4.90 4.01
C TYR A 182 14.50 -5.51 2.69
N LEU A 183 13.31 -5.10 2.23
CA LEU A 183 12.74 -5.61 0.99
C LEU A 183 13.51 -5.14 -0.26
N SER A 184 14.07 -3.94 -0.24
CA SER A 184 14.88 -3.41 -1.34
C SER A 184 16.24 -4.08 -1.47
N SER A 185 16.75 -4.72 -0.42
CA SER A 185 18.08 -5.33 -0.36
C SER A 185 18.31 -6.38 -1.45
N ASP A 186 19.58 -6.64 -1.81
CA ASP A 186 19.98 -7.66 -2.79
C ASP A 186 19.52 -9.07 -2.41
N LYS A 187 19.40 -9.34 -1.11
CA LYS A 187 18.91 -10.62 -0.58
C LYS A 187 17.41 -10.83 -0.83
N ARG A 188 16.67 -9.75 -1.07
CA ARG A 188 15.23 -9.76 -1.35
C ARG A 188 14.95 -9.37 -2.79
N TYR A 189 14.60 -8.15 -3.07
CA TYR A 189 14.18 -7.72 -4.41
C TYR A 189 15.27 -7.01 -5.22
N GLY A 190 16.39 -6.63 -4.61
CA GLY A 190 17.54 -6.02 -5.29
C GLY A 190 17.16 -4.74 -6.05
N ILE A 191 16.41 -3.84 -5.41
CA ILE A 191 15.95 -2.60 -6.05
C ILE A 191 17.06 -1.55 -5.95
N SER A 192 17.50 -1.05 -7.11
CA SER A 192 18.62 -0.11 -7.20
C SER A 192 18.25 1.28 -6.67
N ASP A 193 19.21 1.92 -5.98
CA ASP A 193 19.11 3.32 -5.51
C ASP A 193 19.11 4.36 -6.64
N LYS A 194 19.33 3.93 -7.89
CA LYS A 194 19.21 4.82 -9.07
C LYS A 194 17.79 5.25 -9.39
N TYR A 195 16.79 4.54 -8.87
CA TYR A 195 15.39 4.95 -8.99
C TYR A 195 15.07 6.01 -7.94
N SER A 196 14.18 6.96 -8.26
CA SER A 196 13.65 7.91 -7.26
C SER A 196 12.96 7.15 -6.12
N ALA A 197 12.85 7.76 -4.94
CA ALA A 197 12.19 7.17 -3.77
C ALA A 197 10.78 6.67 -4.11
N TYR A 198 10.00 7.46 -4.82
CA TYR A 198 8.66 7.11 -5.28
C TYR A 198 8.65 5.89 -6.23
N ASN A 199 9.56 5.84 -7.21
CA ASN A 199 9.64 4.69 -8.10
C ASN A 199 10.18 3.43 -7.42
N ARG A 200 11.10 3.56 -6.46
CA ARG A 200 11.55 2.43 -5.62
C ARG A 200 10.38 1.83 -4.84
N TYR A 201 9.57 2.68 -4.23
CA TYR A 201 8.37 2.27 -3.54
C TYR A 201 7.42 1.52 -4.46
N ARG A 202 7.07 2.08 -5.63
CA ARG A 202 6.14 1.44 -6.59
C ARG A 202 6.66 0.11 -7.12
N ILE A 203 7.95 0.03 -7.45
CA ILE A 203 8.58 -1.25 -7.85
C ILE A 203 8.46 -2.26 -6.71
N LEU A 204 8.70 -1.85 -5.46
CA LEU A 204 8.60 -2.72 -4.29
C LEU A 204 7.17 -3.23 -4.10
N VAL A 205 6.16 -2.38 -4.22
CA VAL A 205 4.74 -2.78 -4.16
C VAL A 205 4.45 -3.88 -5.18
N LEU A 206 4.84 -3.70 -6.43
CA LEU A 206 4.63 -4.69 -7.48
C LEU A 206 5.44 -5.98 -7.24
N ARG A 207 6.68 -5.87 -6.75
CA ARG A 207 7.50 -7.04 -6.39
C ARG A 207 6.91 -7.82 -5.21
N TYR A 208 6.34 -7.13 -4.25
CA TYR A 208 5.62 -7.74 -3.13
C TYR A 208 4.40 -8.52 -3.63
N ALA A 209 3.57 -7.92 -4.48
CA ALA A 209 2.43 -8.60 -5.09
C ALA A 209 2.84 -9.87 -5.87
N ILE A 210 3.93 -9.81 -6.65
CA ILE A 210 4.47 -10.97 -7.35
C ILE A 210 4.96 -12.04 -6.36
N ALA A 211 5.59 -11.65 -5.25
CA ALA A 211 6.09 -12.57 -4.24
C ALA A 211 4.96 -13.30 -3.51
N GLN A 212 3.86 -12.62 -3.19
CA GLN A 212 2.67 -13.24 -2.57
C GLN A 212 2.11 -14.38 -3.43
N ASN A 213 2.14 -14.24 -4.75
CA ASN A 213 1.67 -15.27 -5.68
C ASN A 213 2.73 -16.34 -6.01
N SER A 214 3.98 -16.18 -5.55
CA SER A 214 5.08 -17.09 -5.91
C SER A 214 4.95 -18.52 -5.37
N TYR A 215 4.13 -18.72 -4.35
CA TYR A 215 3.82 -20.06 -3.80
C TYR A 215 2.89 -20.86 -4.71
N GLN A 216 2.17 -20.19 -5.59
CA GLN A 216 1.31 -20.81 -6.61
C GLN A 216 1.93 -20.52 -7.98
N LYS A 217 2.82 -21.39 -8.44
CA LYS A 217 3.36 -21.28 -9.81
C LYS A 217 2.20 -21.15 -10.80
N PHE A 218 2.31 -20.16 -11.71
CA PHE A 218 1.36 -19.89 -12.81
C PHE A 218 0.06 -19.16 -12.42
N VAL A 219 0.03 -18.45 -11.30
CA VAL A 219 -1.02 -17.46 -11.00
C VAL A 219 -0.61 -16.12 -11.58
N LEU A 220 -1.49 -15.56 -12.40
CA LEU A 220 -1.31 -14.21 -12.94
C LEU A 220 -1.36 -13.21 -11.79
N THR A 221 -0.32 -12.41 -11.66
CA THR A 221 -0.31 -11.29 -10.70
C THR A 221 -0.83 -10.05 -11.39
N VAL A 222 -1.90 -9.47 -10.88
CA VAL A 222 -2.44 -8.21 -11.38
C VAL A 222 -1.55 -7.06 -10.92
N LEU A 223 -1.00 -6.30 -11.86
CA LEU A 223 -0.11 -5.16 -11.62
C LEU A 223 -0.82 -3.82 -11.65
N ALA A 224 -1.79 -3.68 -12.57
CA ALA A 224 -2.63 -2.49 -12.72
C ALA A 224 -4.02 -2.90 -13.22
N THR A 225 -5.06 -2.19 -12.81
CA THR A 225 -6.45 -2.44 -13.21
C THR A 225 -7.08 -1.17 -13.75
N GLY A 226 -8.06 -1.31 -14.65
CA GLY A 226 -8.75 -0.17 -15.24
C GLY A 226 -7.83 0.73 -16.06
N VAL A 227 -6.83 0.13 -16.71
CA VAL A 227 -5.85 0.88 -17.50
C VAL A 227 -6.44 1.40 -18.81
N SER A 228 -5.87 2.50 -19.31
CA SER A 228 -6.26 3.14 -20.56
C SER A 228 -5.95 2.28 -21.79
N ASP A 229 -6.64 2.54 -22.89
CA ASP A 229 -6.41 1.85 -24.17
C ASP A 229 -4.98 2.05 -24.68
N GLU A 230 -4.35 3.19 -24.40
CA GLU A 230 -2.97 3.50 -24.75
C GLU A 230 -1.98 2.57 -24.01
N THR A 231 -2.25 2.29 -22.72
CA THR A 231 -1.44 1.34 -21.95
C THR A 231 -1.64 -0.09 -22.46
N VAL A 232 -2.88 -0.46 -22.77
CA VAL A 232 -3.20 -1.76 -23.40
C VAL A 232 -2.44 -1.95 -24.71
N ALA A 233 -2.51 -0.94 -25.59
CA ALA A 233 -1.82 -0.97 -26.88
C ALA A 233 -0.31 -1.12 -26.68
N TRP A 234 0.28 -0.32 -25.79
CA TRP A 234 1.71 -0.38 -25.51
C TRP A 234 2.17 -1.75 -25.00
N VAL A 235 1.45 -2.35 -24.04
CA VAL A 235 1.80 -3.69 -23.52
C VAL A 235 1.67 -4.74 -24.63
N SER A 236 0.62 -4.67 -25.44
CA SER A 236 0.39 -5.61 -26.55
C SER A 236 1.48 -5.52 -27.63
N GLU A 237 1.89 -4.31 -28.01
CA GLU A 237 2.95 -4.06 -28.98
C GLU A 237 4.34 -4.49 -28.48
N ASN A 238 4.58 -4.46 -27.18
CA ASN A 238 5.85 -4.81 -26.56
C ASN A 238 5.86 -6.21 -25.94
N SER A 239 4.85 -7.04 -26.20
CA SER A 239 4.70 -8.39 -25.60
C SER A 239 5.93 -9.29 -25.80
N ASP A 240 6.64 -9.17 -26.92
CA ASP A 240 7.87 -9.93 -27.21
C ASP A 240 9.04 -9.55 -26.29
N THR A 241 9.03 -8.35 -25.72
CA THR A 241 10.09 -7.80 -24.87
C THR A 241 9.73 -7.71 -23.40
N LEU A 242 8.47 -7.95 -23.07
CA LEU A 242 7.90 -7.95 -21.72
C LEU A 242 7.63 -9.40 -21.31
N GLN A 243 8.59 -9.98 -20.60
CA GLN A 243 8.53 -11.41 -20.28
C GLN A 243 7.42 -11.74 -19.29
N GLY A 244 6.40 -12.48 -19.73
CA GLY A 244 5.27 -12.91 -18.91
C GLY A 244 4.24 -11.82 -18.62
N MET A 245 4.39 -10.62 -19.16
CA MET A 245 3.41 -9.55 -19.02
C MET A 245 2.33 -9.67 -20.10
N SER A 246 1.07 -9.53 -19.69
CA SER A 246 -0.08 -9.66 -20.61
C SER A 246 -1.21 -8.72 -20.21
N VAL A 247 -2.09 -8.45 -21.18
CA VAL A 247 -3.35 -7.75 -20.96
C VAL A 247 -4.45 -8.77 -20.78
N ASN A 248 -5.25 -8.60 -19.74
CA ASN A 248 -6.43 -9.43 -19.49
C ASN A 248 -7.66 -8.57 -19.33
N GLU A 249 -8.79 -9.06 -19.78
CA GLU A 249 -10.07 -8.44 -19.49
C GLU A 249 -10.41 -8.66 -18.02
N GLU A 250 -10.83 -7.61 -17.35
CA GLU A 250 -11.29 -7.61 -15.96
C GLU A 250 -12.55 -6.78 -15.85
N THR A 251 -13.28 -6.92 -14.76
CA THR A 251 -14.41 -6.07 -14.46
C THR A 251 -14.11 -5.24 -13.22
N VAL A 252 -14.30 -3.92 -13.34
CA VAL A 252 -14.17 -2.99 -12.23
C VAL A 252 -15.55 -2.65 -11.70
N ARG A 253 -15.73 -2.77 -10.37
CA ARG A 253 -16.96 -2.38 -9.71
C ARG A 253 -17.09 -0.87 -9.67
N LYS A 254 -18.18 -0.32 -10.22
CA LYS A 254 -18.50 1.10 -10.25
C LYS A 254 -19.73 1.39 -9.41
N TYR A 255 -19.73 2.55 -8.78
CA TYR A 255 -20.80 3.01 -7.90
C TYR A 255 -21.28 4.37 -8.37
N ASN A 256 -22.53 4.44 -8.78
CA ASN A 256 -23.16 5.70 -9.16
C ASN A 256 -23.52 6.50 -7.91
N ASP A 257 -23.23 7.80 -7.95
CA ASP A 257 -23.62 8.74 -6.89
C ASP A 257 -23.14 8.30 -5.48
N SER A 258 -21.92 7.78 -5.41
CA SER A 258 -21.33 7.17 -4.19
C SER A 258 -21.40 8.08 -2.96
N LYS A 259 -21.35 9.41 -3.12
CA LYS A 259 -21.55 10.40 -2.05
C LYS A 259 -22.82 10.10 -1.22
N TYR A 260 -23.90 9.71 -1.88
CA TYR A 260 -25.22 9.51 -1.25
C TYR A 260 -25.44 8.08 -0.75
N PHE A 261 -24.77 7.09 -1.36
CA PHE A 261 -25.11 5.67 -1.15
C PHE A 261 -23.99 4.81 -0.54
N ALA A 262 -22.78 5.33 -0.42
CA ALA A 262 -21.62 4.55 0.06
C ALA A 262 -21.87 3.85 1.40
N HIS A 263 -22.55 4.51 2.33
CA HIS A 263 -22.86 3.97 3.67
C HIS A 263 -23.93 2.85 3.64
N ILE A 264 -24.75 2.76 2.59
CA ILE A 264 -25.76 1.72 2.39
C ILE A 264 -25.19 0.59 1.55
N ILE A 265 -24.64 0.93 0.38
CA ILE A 265 -24.15 -0.06 -0.60
C ILE A 265 -22.84 -0.70 -0.11
N GLY A 266 -21.96 0.07 0.49
CA GLY A 266 -20.63 -0.37 0.86
C GLY A 266 -19.68 -0.41 -0.34
N TYR A 267 -18.70 -1.30 -0.28
CA TYR A 267 -17.69 -1.47 -1.33
C TYR A 267 -17.18 -2.91 -1.38
N THR A 268 -16.51 -3.25 -2.47
CA THR A 268 -15.85 -4.54 -2.67
C THR A 268 -14.34 -4.43 -2.53
N GLY A 269 -13.69 -5.51 -2.11
CA GLY A 269 -12.25 -5.59 -1.99
C GLY A 269 -11.76 -7.03 -1.95
N GLN A 270 -10.44 -7.23 -2.03
CA GLN A 270 -9.86 -8.56 -1.97
C GLN A 270 -10.16 -9.22 -0.62
N ILE A 271 -10.49 -10.51 -0.64
CA ILE A 271 -10.77 -11.30 0.56
C ILE A 271 -9.51 -11.36 1.45
N SER A 272 -9.66 -11.10 2.73
CA SER A 272 -8.60 -11.29 3.72
C SER A 272 -8.52 -12.76 4.15
N VAL A 273 -7.41 -13.16 4.76
CA VAL A 273 -7.21 -14.54 5.25
C VAL A 273 -8.27 -14.92 6.29
N ASP A 274 -8.70 -13.97 7.12
CA ASP A 274 -9.69 -14.26 8.17
C ASP A 274 -11.10 -14.34 7.59
N GLU A 275 -11.46 -13.46 6.65
CA GLU A 275 -12.72 -13.58 5.89
C GLU A 275 -12.77 -14.88 5.10
N TYR A 276 -11.67 -15.28 4.45
CA TYR A 276 -11.60 -16.56 3.76
C TYR A 276 -11.83 -17.73 4.70
N LYS A 277 -11.24 -17.75 5.90
CA LYS A 277 -11.48 -18.82 6.89
C LYS A 277 -12.94 -18.91 7.30
N GLU A 278 -13.64 -17.80 7.36
CA GLU A 278 -15.06 -17.76 7.73
C GLU A 278 -15.98 -18.12 6.56
N LEU A 279 -15.76 -17.52 5.40
CA LEU A 279 -16.58 -17.71 4.22
C LEU A 279 -16.41 -19.11 3.63
N SER A 280 -15.18 -19.64 3.58
CA SER A 280 -14.89 -20.98 3.07
C SER A 280 -15.47 -22.12 3.92
N LYS A 281 -15.82 -21.87 5.20
CA LYS A 281 -16.59 -22.81 6.03
C LYS A 281 -18.04 -22.95 5.56
N LYS A 282 -18.59 -21.84 5.04
CA LYS A 282 -19.98 -21.77 4.57
C LYS A 282 -20.11 -22.18 3.11
N ASP A 283 -19.14 -21.78 2.30
CA ASP A 283 -19.10 -22.04 0.86
C ASP A 283 -17.65 -22.26 0.40
N LYS A 284 -17.36 -23.47 -0.10
CA LYS A 284 -16.03 -23.87 -0.56
C LYS A 284 -15.61 -23.25 -1.90
N SER A 285 -16.48 -22.49 -2.54
CA SER A 285 -16.19 -21.81 -3.81
C SER A 285 -15.26 -20.59 -3.63
N TYR A 286 -15.18 -20.06 -2.41
CA TYR A 286 -14.28 -18.94 -2.11
C TYR A 286 -12.82 -19.36 -2.20
N SER A 287 -12.00 -18.45 -2.75
CA SER A 287 -10.53 -18.55 -2.84
C SER A 287 -9.88 -17.27 -2.31
N LEU A 288 -8.60 -17.34 -1.96
CA LEU A 288 -7.84 -16.18 -1.46
C LEU A 288 -7.63 -15.06 -2.51
N THR A 289 -7.97 -15.34 -3.76
CA THR A 289 -7.87 -14.37 -4.86
C THR A 289 -9.18 -13.65 -5.16
N ASP A 290 -10.26 -13.96 -4.41
CA ASP A 290 -11.58 -13.42 -4.69
C ASP A 290 -11.73 -11.97 -4.23
N VAL A 291 -12.58 -11.24 -4.95
CA VAL A 291 -13.09 -9.94 -4.54
C VAL A 291 -14.47 -10.16 -3.91
N VAL A 292 -14.61 -9.72 -2.65
CA VAL A 292 -15.83 -9.89 -1.85
C VAL A 292 -16.36 -8.54 -1.38
N GLY A 293 -17.62 -8.49 -0.98
CA GLY A 293 -18.19 -7.31 -0.34
C GLY A 293 -17.58 -7.08 1.05
N LYS A 294 -17.13 -5.85 1.32
CA LYS A 294 -16.45 -5.47 2.57
C LYS A 294 -17.39 -4.83 3.58
N SER A 295 -18.44 -4.18 3.12
CA SER A 295 -19.42 -3.51 3.97
C SER A 295 -20.76 -3.38 3.25
N GLY A 296 -21.80 -2.97 3.97
CA GLY A 296 -23.12 -2.65 3.43
C GLY A 296 -23.79 -3.81 2.70
N ILE A 297 -24.57 -3.48 1.68
CA ILE A 297 -25.30 -4.44 0.84
C ILE A 297 -24.33 -5.35 0.08
N GLU A 298 -23.19 -4.81 -0.37
CA GLU A 298 -22.15 -5.61 -1.02
C GLU A 298 -21.70 -6.80 -0.15
N GLN A 299 -21.56 -6.59 1.15
CA GLN A 299 -21.15 -7.65 2.09
C GLN A 299 -22.31 -8.59 2.44
N VAL A 300 -23.49 -8.04 2.75
CA VAL A 300 -24.62 -8.85 3.23
C VAL A 300 -25.16 -9.74 2.11
N MET A 301 -25.18 -9.24 0.87
CA MET A 301 -25.67 -9.94 -0.31
C MET A 301 -24.54 -10.52 -1.17
N ASP A 302 -23.36 -10.70 -0.60
CA ASP A 302 -22.17 -11.15 -1.33
C ASP A 302 -22.40 -12.45 -2.10
N LYS A 303 -23.08 -13.41 -1.46
CA LYS A 303 -23.35 -14.71 -2.05
C LYS A 303 -24.26 -14.64 -3.30
N GLU A 304 -25.26 -13.79 -3.25
CA GLU A 304 -26.18 -13.57 -4.37
C GLU A 304 -25.52 -12.79 -5.50
N LEU A 305 -24.70 -11.79 -5.13
CA LEU A 305 -24.05 -10.91 -6.08
C LEU A 305 -22.85 -11.56 -6.80
N GLN A 306 -22.06 -12.42 -6.14
CA GLN A 306 -20.78 -12.91 -6.69
C GLN A 306 -20.91 -13.85 -7.90
N GLY A 307 -22.05 -14.53 -8.08
CA GLY A 307 -22.25 -15.52 -9.13
C GLY A 307 -21.47 -16.83 -8.95
N GLU A 308 -21.41 -17.64 -9.99
CA GLU A 308 -20.67 -18.91 -9.98
C GLU A 308 -19.43 -18.82 -10.87
N LYS A 309 -18.28 -19.17 -10.33
CA LYS A 309 -17.02 -19.25 -11.10
C LYS A 309 -17.10 -20.29 -12.21
N GLY A 310 -16.53 -19.95 -13.34
CA GLY A 310 -16.15 -20.89 -14.37
C GLY A 310 -14.80 -21.53 -14.07
N TYR A 311 -14.39 -22.44 -14.91
CA TYR A 311 -13.03 -22.97 -14.91
C TYR A 311 -12.56 -23.32 -16.30
N GLU A 312 -11.26 -23.25 -16.48
CA GLU A 312 -10.60 -23.65 -17.72
C GLU A 312 -9.49 -24.65 -17.41
N LYS A 313 -9.59 -25.85 -18.03
CA LYS A 313 -8.48 -26.81 -18.00
C LYS A 313 -7.60 -26.54 -19.22
N ILE A 314 -6.38 -26.16 -18.97
CA ILE A 314 -5.39 -25.81 -19.97
C ILE A 314 -4.23 -26.81 -19.94
N SER A 315 -3.67 -27.07 -21.10
CA SER A 315 -2.39 -27.74 -21.27
C SER A 315 -1.30 -26.70 -21.40
N VAL A 316 -0.29 -26.75 -20.54
CA VAL A 316 0.86 -25.85 -20.60
C VAL A 316 2.14 -26.62 -20.89
N ASP A 317 3.09 -25.96 -21.55
CA ASP A 317 4.42 -26.53 -21.77
C ASP A 317 5.28 -26.45 -20.49
N ASN A 318 6.53 -26.86 -20.58
CA ASN A 318 7.50 -26.84 -19.48
C ASN A 318 7.89 -25.41 -19.04
N LEU A 319 7.56 -24.39 -19.84
CA LEU A 319 7.76 -22.96 -19.54
C LEU A 319 6.49 -22.29 -19.01
N GLY A 320 5.37 -23.04 -18.94
CA GLY A 320 4.08 -22.52 -18.46
C GLY A 320 3.22 -21.87 -19.54
N LYS A 321 3.66 -21.83 -20.81
CA LYS A 321 2.87 -21.27 -21.91
C LYS A 321 1.70 -22.19 -22.23
N VAL A 322 0.50 -21.62 -22.35
CA VAL A 322 -0.71 -22.36 -22.74
C VAL A 322 -0.55 -22.88 -24.16
N VAL A 323 -0.61 -24.20 -24.29
CA VAL A 323 -0.53 -24.91 -25.57
C VAL A 323 -1.91 -25.20 -26.12
N ASP A 324 -2.85 -25.58 -25.24
CA ASP A 324 -4.20 -25.96 -25.63
C ASP A 324 -5.19 -25.77 -24.49
N VAL A 325 -6.46 -25.54 -24.82
CA VAL A 325 -7.58 -25.47 -23.86
C VAL A 325 -8.38 -26.77 -23.94
N ILE A 326 -8.18 -27.65 -22.97
CA ILE A 326 -8.75 -28.99 -22.95
C ILE A 326 -10.26 -28.94 -22.66
N LYS A 327 -10.67 -28.09 -21.72
CA LYS A 327 -12.04 -27.95 -21.28
C LYS A 327 -12.28 -26.55 -20.70
N ARG A 328 -13.44 -25.97 -21.03
CA ARG A 328 -13.88 -24.69 -20.48
C ARG A 328 -15.32 -24.79 -19.98
N LYS A 329 -15.56 -24.29 -18.77
CA LYS A 329 -16.89 -24.00 -18.22
C LYS A 329 -16.97 -22.50 -18.04
N GLU A 330 -17.90 -21.86 -18.72
CA GLU A 330 -18.12 -20.41 -18.58
C GLU A 330 -18.63 -20.09 -17.17
N PRO A 331 -18.24 -18.94 -16.60
CA PRO A 331 -18.79 -18.44 -15.34
C PRO A 331 -20.25 -18.02 -15.52
N THR A 332 -21.03 -18.06 -14.44
CA THR A 332 -22.39 -17.55 -14.42
C THR A 332 -22.42 -16.26 -13.62
N ALA A 333 -22.98 -15.19 -14.22
CA ALA A 333 -23.10 -13.90 -13.53
C ALA A 333 -23.93 -14.01 -12.26
N GLY A 334 -23.63 -13.17 -11.28
CA GLY A 334 -24.41 -13.04 -10.05
C GLY A 334 -25.80 -12.47 -10.29
N ASN A 335 -26.67 -12.65 -9.30
CA ASN A 335 -28.01 -12.12 -9.34
C ASN A 335 -28.02 -10.61 -9.07
N ASP A 336 -28.86 -9.90 -9.79
CA ASP A 336 -29.13 -8.48 -9.52
C ASP A 336 -29.93 -8.32 -8.23
N VAL A 337 -29.62 -7.27 -7.47
CA VAL A 337 -30.26 -6.95 -6.19
C VAL A 337 -31.02 -5.62 -6.34
N TYR A 338 -32.30 -5.65 -5.98
CA TYR A 338 -33.17 -4.48 -5.95
C TYR A 338 -33.41 -4.05 -4.51
N LEU A 339 -33.04 -2.80 -4.20
CA LEU A 339 -33.22 -2.22 -2.89
C LEU A 339 -34.60 -1.59 -2.75
N SER A 340 -35.09 -1.46 -1.53
CA SER A 340 -36.35 -0.75 -1.25
C SER A 340 -36.22 0.77 -1.23
N ILE A 341 -34.99 1.31 -1.28
CA ILE A 341 -34.74 2.76 -1.29
C ILE A 341 -35.11 3.38 -2.64
N ASP A 342 -35.45 4.67 -2.60
CA ASP A 342 -35.63 5.54 -3.75
C ASP A 342 -34.41 6.44 -3.87
N ALA A 343 -33.69 6.33 -4.98
CA ALA A 343 -32.45 7.04 -5.17
C ALA A 343 -32.62 8.57 -5.22
N ASP A 344 -33.68 9.05 -5.90
CA ASP A 344 -33.89 10.48 -6.03
C ASP A 344 -34.40 11.10 -4.74
N LEU A 345 -35.26 10.39 -4.00
CA LEU A 345 -35.67 10.82 -2.67
C LEU A 345 -34.48 10.83 -1.68
N THR A 346 -33.63 9.81 -1.72
CA THR A 346 -32.44 9.75 -0.84
C THR A 346 -31.49 10.91 -1.08
N LYS A 347 -31.25 11.25 -2.36
CA LYS A 347 -30.42 12.42 -2.72
C LYS A 347 -31.06 13.72 -2.21
N ALA A 348 -32.35 13.93 -2.49
CA ALA A 348 -33.04 15.14 -2.07
C ALA A 348 -33.03 15.31 -0.53
N VAL A 349 -33.22 14.21 0.22
CA VAL A 349 -33.14 14.24 1.69
C VAL A 349 -31.72 14.52 2.17
N TYR A 350 -30.71 13.91 1.52
CA TYR A 350 -29.32 14.17 1.85
C TYR A 350 -28.96 15.65 1.65
N ASP A 351 -29.28 16.20 0.48
CA ASP A 351 -28.99 17.59 0.14
C ASP A 351 -29.72 18.57 1.07
N LEU A 352 -31.00 18.25 1.42
CA LEU A 352 -31.76 19.03 2.39
C LEU A 352 -31.11 18.99 3.78
N LEU A 353 -30.71 17.81 4.24
CA LEU A 353 -30.03 17.66 5.54
C LEU A 353 -28.69 18.42 5.56
N GLU A 354 -27.93 18.35 4.48
CA GLU A 354 -26.65 19.09 4.34
C GLU A 354 -26.91 20.60 4.44
N GLN A 355 -27.92 21.10 3.73
CA GLN A 355 -28.30 22.51 3.75
C GLN A 355 -28.79 22.95 5.14
N GLU A 356 -29.64 22.16 5.79
CA GLU A 356 -30.16 22.47 7.14
C GLU A 356 -29.04 22.44 8.19
N ILE A 357 -28.14 21.45 8.12
CA ILE A 357 -26.98 21.38 9.04
C ILE A 357 -26.06 22.58 8.82
N ALA A 358 -25.77 22.93 7.56
CA ALA A 358 -24.97 24.12 7.25
C ALA A 358 -25.62 25.39 7.78
N GLY A 359 -26.94 25.56 7.61
CA GLY A 359 -27.71 26.67 8.16
C GLY A 359 -27.66 26.75 9.69
N ILE A 360 -27.78 25.61 10.37
CA ILE A 360 -27.66 25.53 11.84
C ILE A 360 -26.25 25.93 12.27
N VAL A 361 -25.20 25.36 11.66
CA VAL A 361 -23.82 25.68 11.97
C VAL A 361 -23.55 27.17 11.77
N TYR A 362 -23.95 27.72 10.62
CA TYR A 362 -23.79 29.13 10.30
C TYR A 362 -24.48 30.02 11.35
N SER A 363 -25.70 29.67 11.78
CA SER A 363 -26.45 30.44 12.81
C SER A 363 -25.78 30.45 14.19
N LYS A 364 -24.82 29.55 14.43
CA LYS A 364 -24.08 29.45 15.69
C LYS A 364 -22.73 30.14 15.65
N ILE A 365 -22.28 30.58 14.46
CA ILE A 365 -21.01 31.32 14.31
C ILE A 365 -21.22 32.74 14.87
N GLU A 366 -20.39 33.10 15.83
CA GLU A 366 -20.36 34.43 16.43
C GLU A 366 -18.97 35.06 16.25
N ASN A 367 -18.94 36.37 16.08
CA ASN A 367 -17.67 37.11 15.98
C ASN A 367 -17.04 37.28 17.37
N ILE A 368 -16.63 36.19 17.96
CA ILE A 368 -15.89 36.07 19.20
C ILE A 368 -14.67 35.19 18.99
N LYS A 369 -13.63 35.39 19.80
CA LYS A 369 -12.36 34.64 19.66
C LYS A 369 -12.41 33.26 20.31
N GLU A 370 -13.06 33.18 21.44
CA GLU A 370 -13.13 31.98 22.26
C GLU A 370 -14.49 31.85 22.92
N TYR A 371 -14.94 30.62 23.17
CA TYR A 371 -16.15 30.34 23.88
C TYR A 371 -16.01 29.05 24.70
N HIS A 372 -16.35 29.15 25.98
CA HIS A 372 -16.40 28.01 26.88
C HIS A 372 -17.86 27.60 27.12
N SER A 373 -18.26 26.48 26.54
CA SER A 373 -19.63 25.99 26.68
C SER A 373 -19.96 25.60 28.13
N THR A 374 -21.19 25.93 28.55
CA THR A 374 -21.74 25.47 29.81
C THR A 374 -22.15 24.00 29.81
N GLY A 375 -22.02 23.31 28.68
CA GLY A 375 -22.41 21.91 28.47
C GLY A 375 -23.86 21.70 28.07
N SER A 376 -24.65 22.78 27.92
CA SER A 376 -26.02 22.71 27.41
C SER A 376 -26.05 22.72 25.89
N ALA A 377 -26.85 21.85 25.27
CA ALA A 377 -27.03 21.83 23.81
C ALA A 377 -27.62 23.15 23.25
N SER A 378 -28.36 23.94 24.10
CA SER A 378 -28.87 25.24 23.71
C SER A 378 -27.82 26.35 23.73
N ASP A 379 -26.68 26.10 24.37
CA ASP A 379 -25.58 27.04 24.58
C ASP A 379 -24.37 26.69 23.72
N ILE A 380 -24.62 26.37 22.44
CA ILE A 380 -23.56 26.12 21.48
C ILE A 380 -23.31 27.40 20.67
N LYS A 381 -22.11 27.92 20.79
CA LYS A 381 -21.58 29.02 19.99
C LYS A 381 -20.27 28.57 19.31
N ILE A 382 -20.06 29.02 18.11
CA ILE A 382 -18.84 28.73 17.34
C ILE A 382 -18.09 30.04 17.15
N PRO A 383 -16.93 30.21 17.79
CA PRO A 383 -16.07 31.37 17.54
C PRO A 383 -15.67 31.44 16.09
N ILE A 384 -15.63 32.66 15.52
CA ILE A 384 -15.18 32.83 14.13
C ILE A 384 -13.73 32.39 13.94
N ASP A 385 -12.89 32.56 14.96
CA ASP A 385 -11.48 32.13 14.92
C ASP A 385 -11.36 30.59 14.83
N ASP A 386 -12.29 29.82 15.40
CA ASP A 386 -12.33 28.37 15.25
C ASP A 386 -12.72 27.96 13.82
N VAL A 387 -13.59 28.73 13.16
CA VAL A 387 -13.92 28.53 11.73
C VAL A 387 -12.69 28.79 10.87
N TYR A 388 -12.00 29.89 11.10
CA TYR A 388 -10.76 30.22 10.38
C TYR A 388 -9.67 29.16 10.59
N PHE A 389 -9.53 28.70 11.82
CA PHE A 389 -8.60 27.61 12.12
C PHE A 389 -9.00 26.30 11.41
N ALA A 390 -10.28 26.01 11.30
CA ALA A 390 -10.76 24.81 10.63
C ALA A 390 -10.35 24.75 9.15
N PHE A 391 -10.17 25.87 8.45
CA PHE A 391 -9.66 25.91 7.07
C PHE A 391 -8.26 25.31 6.95
N ILE A 392 -7.40 25.57 7.94
CA ILE A 392 -6.04 25.01 7.98
C ILE A 392 -6.07 23.58 8.57
N ASN A 393 -6.79 23.41 9.69
CA ASN A 393 -6.80 22.13 10.39
C ASN A 393 -7.37 20.97 9.56
N ASN A 394 -8.36 21.27 8.72
CA ASN A 394 -9.02 20.26 7.85
C ASN A 394 -8.40 20.19 6.45
N GLY A 395 -7.30 20.92 6.20
CA GLY A 395 -6.59 20.86 4.92
C GLY A 395 -7.33 21.53 3.77
N MET A 396 -8.27 22.46 4.03
CA MET A 396 -8.89 23.28 2.99
C MET A 396 -7.87 24.29 2.45
N ILE A 397 -7.01 24.80 3.31
CA ILE A 397 -5.81 25.56 2.95
C ILE A 397 -4.62 24.61 3.01
N ASP A 398 -3.95 24.44 1.88
CA ASP A 398 -2.67 23.73 1.81
C ASP A 398 -1.52 24.67 2.19
N THR A 399 -1.05 24.54 3.42
CA THR A 399 0.05 25.37 3.94
C THR A 399 1.41 25.01 3.33
N SER A 400 1.56 23.85 2.67
CA SER A 400 2.80 23.48 1.98
C SER A 400 3.00 24.31 0.71
N HIS A 401 1.91 24.69 0.05
CA HIS A 401 1.94 25.56 -1.13
C HIS A 401 2.58 26.93 -0.85
N PHE A 402 2.57 27.41 0.39
CA PHE A 402 3.13 28.73 0.75
C PHE A 402 4.62 28.89 0.44
N THR A 403 5.34 27.80 0.24
CA THR A 403 6.77 27.77 -0.10
C THR A 403 7.04 27.45 -1.57
N GLU A 404 6.02 27.21 -2.38
CA GLU A 404 6.18 26.88 -3.79
C GLU A 404 6.44 28.15 -4.64
N ASP A 405 6.97 27.94 -5.85
CA ASP A 405 7.36 29.04 -6.74
C ASP A 405 6.16 29.88 -7.20
N ASP A 406 4.98 29.29 -7.27
CA ASP A 406 3.72 29.91 -7.69
C ASP A 406 2.84 30.38 -6.52
N ALA A 407 3.32 30.31 -5.27
CA ALA A 407 2.62 30.86 -4.11
C ALA A 407 2.28 32.34 -4.30
N SER A 408 1.07 32.73 -3.87
CA SER A 408 0.62 34.13 -3.94
C SER A 408 1.35 35.03 -2.94
N ASP A 409 1.27 36.36 -3.16
CA ASP A 409 1.84 37.32 -2.23
C ASP A 409 1.22 37.24 -0.83
N THR A 410 -0.06 36.88 -0.75
CA THR A 410 -0.77 36.68 0.52
C THR A 410 -0.21 35.45 1.26
N GLU A 411 -0.02 34.31 0.56
CA GLU A 411 0.56 33.10 1.13
C GLU A 411 1.98 33.36 1.64
N ARG A 412 2.83 34.03 0.84
CA ARG A 412 4.20 34.39 1.25
C ARG A 412 4.22 35.30 2.47
N THR A 413 3.27 36.25 2.56
CA THR A 413 3.13 37.13 3.72
C THR A 413 2.76 36.35 4.97
N VAL A 414 1.79 35.46 4.87
CA VAL A 414 1.36 34.59 5.99
C VAL A 414 2.49 33.66 6.40
N TYR A 415 3.22 33.08 5.46
CA TYR A 415 4.36 32.21 5.74
C TYR A 415 5.51 32.95 6.46
N SER A 416 5.80 34.19 6.05
CA SER A 416 6.79 35.02 6.75
C SER A 416 6.39 35.34 8.19
N ALA A 417 5.12 35.61 8.43
CA ALA A 417 4.58 35.76 9.78
C ALA A 417 4.65 34.47 10.59
N TYR A 418 4.35 33.33 9.95
CA TYR A 418 4.44 31.99 10.56
C TYR A 418 5.87 31.69 11.02
N THR A 419 6.87 31.82 10.15
CA THR A 419 8.28 31.53 10.51
C THR A 419 8.78 32.40 11.65
N SER A 420 8.33 33.64 11.72
CA SER A 420 8.65 34.56 12.82
C SER A 420 8.00 34.09 14.14
N LYS A 421 6.73 33.71 14.08
CA LYS A 421 5.99 33.18 15.24
C LYS A 421 6.58 31.85 15.71
N GLU A 422 6.81 30.91 14.79
CA GLU A 422 7.42 29.61 15.08
C GLU A 422 8.76 29.76 15.79
N SER A 423 9.66 30.63 15.29
CA SER A 423 10.96 30.89 15.91
C SER A 423 10.82 31.43 17.34
N SER A 424 9.82 32.29 17.58
CA SER A 424 9.52 32.80 18.91
C SER A 424 8.99 31.71 19.85
N VAL A 425 8.11 30.82 19.33
CA VAL A 425 7.56 29.69 20.09
C VAL A 425 8.66 28.69 20.43
N LEU A 426 9.52 28.33 19.48
CA LEU A 426 10.64 27.42 19.71
C LEU A 426 11.62 27.96 20.75
N SER A 427 11.93 29.28 20.71
CA SER A 427 12.77 29.90 21.75
C SER A 427 12.13 29.85 23.13
N ARG A 428 10.80 29.99 23.20
CA ARG A 428 10.05 29.87 24.46
C ARG A 428 10.04 28.43 24.95
N MET A 429 9.84 27.46 24.05
CA MET A 429 9.94 26.02 24.37
C MET A 429 11.31 25.64 24.87
N ASP A 430 12.39 26.16 24.27
CA ASP A 430 13.76 25.97 24.76
C ASP A 430 13.93 26.49 26.19
N SER A 431 13.37 27.66 26.52
CA SER A 431 13.41 28.20 27.87
C SER A 431 12.65 27.35 28.90
N LEU A 432 11.54 26.76 28.51
CA LEU A 432 10.74 25.85 29.36
C LEU A 432 11.46 24.50 29.52
N LEU A 433 12.07 23.98 28.48
CA LEU A 433 12.84 22.75 28.50
C LEU A 433 14.14 22.91 29.31
N SER A 434 14.91 23.98 29.10
CA SER A 434 16.16 24.21 29.83
C SER A 434 15.99 24.51 31.32
N GLY A 435 14.76 24.75 31.78
CA GLY A 435 14.46 25.14 33.15
C GLY A 435 14.78 26.62 33.45
N SER A 436 15.15 27.42 32.44
CA SER A 436 15.33 28.86 32.60
C SER A 436 14.04 29.57 32.99
N ALA A 437 12.89 28.99 32.54
CA ALA A 437 11.54 29.34 32.96
C ALA A 437 10.90 28.12 33.66
N ASN A 438 11.16 27.94 34.95
CA ASN A 438 10.67 26.78 35.71
C ASN A 438 9.26 27.02 36.23
N THR A 439 8.30 27.23 35.31
CA THR A 439 6.88 27.46 35.61
C THR A 439 6.12 26.15 35.60
N PRO A 440 5.30 25.85 36.65
CA PRO A 440 4.43 24.68 36.65
C PRO A 440 3.51 24.67 35.42
N PHE A 441 3.25 23.49 34.86
CA PHE A 441 2.44 23.34 33.63
C PHE A 441 1.05 24.00 33.75
N GLY A 442 0.38 23.85 34.94
CA GLY A 442 -0.94 24.42 35.16
C GLY A 442 -0.97 25.97 35.33
N GLU A 443 0.21 26.61 35.50
CA GLU A 443 0.33 28.07 35.64
C GLU A 443 0.71 28.72 34.29
N LEU A 444 1.01 27.94 33.26
CA LEU A 444 1.31 28.42 31.91
C LEU A 444 0.02 28.90 31.24
N GLY A 445 0.18 29.82 30.28
CA GLY A 445 -0.94 30.22 29.40
C GLY A 445 -1.37 29.07 28.49
N GLU A 446 -2.64 29.09 28.03
CA GLU A 446 -3.23 28.05 27.18
C GLU A 446 -2.37 27.72 25.96
N GLU A 447 -1.81 28.72 25.32
CA GLU A 447 -0.92 28.56 24.16
C GLU A 447 0.27 27.64 24.48
N ASP A 448 0.97 27.88 25.59
CA ASP A 448 2.12 27.05 25.97
C ASP A 448 1.71 25.65 26.46
N GLN A 449 0.56 25.53 27.09
CA GLN A 449 -0.01 24.25 27.47
C GLN A 449 -0.36 23.39 26.25
N ASP A 450 -0.91 24.00 25.19
CA ASP A 450 -1.19 23.30 23.93
C ASP A 450 0.09 22.80 23.26
N TYR A 451 1.13 23.64 23.18
CA TYR A 451 2.43 23.22 22.62
C TYR A 451 3.06 22.07 23.40
N ILE A 452 3.06 22.16 24.73
CA ILE A 452 3.61 21.11 25.60
C ILE A 452 2.79 19.83 25.50
N THR A 453 1.48 19.93 25.39
CA THR A 453 0.61 18.76 25.23
C THR A 453 0.92 18.01 23.95
N GLU A 454 1.08 18.72 22.81
CA GLU A 454 1.47 18.08 21.56
C GLU A 454 2.90 17.51 21.62
N LEU A 455 3.85 18.23 22.24
CA LEU A 455 5.19 17.72 22.47
C LEU A 455 5.18 16.38 23.23
N ILE A 456 4.47 16.29 24.34
CA ILE A 456 4.40 15.06 25.14
C ILE A 456 3.70 13.93 24.37
N LYS A 457 2.66 14.25 23.61
CA LYS A 457 1.99 13.28 22.73
C LYS A 457 2.95 12.75 21.68
N ARG A 458 3.74 13.61 21.07
CA ARG A 458 4.74 13.25 20.05
C ARG A 458 5.88 12.42 20.62
N LEU A 459 6.43 12.78 21.78
CA LEU A 459 7.43 11.95 22.46
C LEU A 459 6.92 10.52 22.74
N LYS A 460 5.63 10.37 23.04
CA LYS A 460 5.00 9.06 23.22
C LYS A 460 4.82 8.32 21.89
N SER A 461 4.36 8.99 20.85
CA SER A 461 4.16 8.38 19.53
C SER A 461 5.47 7.93 18.89
N ASN A 462 6.56 8.68 19.09
CA ASN A 462 7.91 8.34 18.62
C ASN A 462 8.59 7.28 19.52
N GLY A 463 7.93 6.84 20.59
CA GLY A 463 8.46 5.85 21.52
C GLY A 463 9.65 6.34 22.36
N ILE A 464 9.86 7.67 22.43
CA ILE A 464 10.88 8.28 23.28
C ILE A 464 10.41 8.26 24.72
N LEU A 465 9.16 8.67 24.99
CA LEU A 465 8.54 8.52 26.29
C LEU A 465 7.73 7.22 26.31
N ASP A 466 8.29 6.19 26.94
CA ASP A 466 7.69 4.85 26.98
C ASP A 466 6.48 4.81 27.94
N ASN A 467 5.30 4.81 27.37
CA ASN A 467 4.05 4.73 28.12
C ASN A 467 3.94 3.47 29.00
N SER A 468 4.60 2.36 28.62
CA SER A 468 4.54 1.10 29.36
C SER A 468 5.45 1.10 30.59
N ALA A 469 6.49 1.93 30.58
CA ALA A 469 7.42 2.10 31.68
C ALA A 469 6.91 3.09 32.76
N ILE A 470 5.91 3.93 32.41
CA ILE A 470 5.38 4.96 33.33
C ILE A 470 4.52 4.30 34.42
N ASP A 471 4.95 4.45 35.68
CA ASP A 471 4.10 4.15 36.83
C ASP A 471 3.11 5.29 37.04
N THR A 472 1.84 5.07 36.71
CA THR A 472 0.78 6.07 36.84
C THR A 472 0.42 6.42 38.30
N SER A 473 0.90 5.66 39.26
CA SER A 473 0.77 5.92 40.70
C SER A 473 1.94 6.71 41.30
N ASP A 474 3.01 6.93 40.50
CA ASP A 474 4.16 7.71 40.94
C ASP A 474 3.79 9.16 41.26
N GLY A 475 4.25 9.66 42.40
CA GLY A 475 3.88 10.99 42.90
C GLY A 475 4.28 12.13 41.96
N THR A 476 5.41 12.01 41.23
CA THR A 476 5.85 13.03 40.28
C THR A 476 5.00 12.97 39.01
N TYR A 477 4.63 11.78 38.53
CA TYR A 477 3.69 11.64 37.42
C TYR A 477 2.32 12.24 37.78
N VAL A 478 1.81 12.00 39.01
CA VAL A 478 0.56 12.58 39.46
C VAL A 478 0.66 14.10 39.52
N ASN A 479 1.74 14.66 40.09
CA ASN A 479 1.96 16.11 40.13
C ASN A 479 2.04 16.73 38.72
N TRP A 480 2.65 16.03 37.78
CA TRP A 480 2.64 16.46 36.37
C TRP A 480 1.24 16.49 35.78
N LYS A 481 0.44 15.44 35.99
CA LYS A 481 -0.95 15.37 35.51
C LYS A 481 -1.86 16.43 36.12
N GLU A 482 -1.57 16.83 37.37
CA GLU A 482 -2.26 17.91 38.08
C GLU A 482 -1.71 19.31 37.74
N GLY A 483 -0.68 19.40 36.89
CA GLY A 483 -0.08 20.67 36.47
C GLY A 483 0.78 21.35 37.54
N LYS A 484 1.21 20.64 38.57
CA LYS A 484 1.93 21.19 39.75
C LYS A 484 3.44 21.32 39.56
N ILE A 485 4.00 20.71 38.53
CA ILE A 485 5.43 20.74 38.21
C ILE A 485 5.67 21.22 36.78
N SER A 486 6.89 21.67 36.52
CA SER A 486 7.28 22.15 35.19
C SER A 486 7.59 21.03 34.22
N LEU A 487 7.65 21.35 32.92
CA LEU A 487 8.06 20.42 31.87
C LEU A 487 9.49 19.92 32.09
N ASN A 488 10.40 20.81 32.48
CA ASN A 488 11.78 20.45 32.79
C ASN A 488 11.87 19.44 33.93
N GLU A 489 11.16 19.68 35.06
CA GLU A 489 11.13 18.77 36.20
C GLU A 489 10.58 17.39 35.80
N TYR A 490 9.49 17.36 35.04
CA TYR A 490 8.88 16.12 34.59
C TYR A 490 9.81 15.30 33.70
N LEU A 491 10.43 15.90 32.67
CA LEU A 491 11.30 15.19 31.74
C LEU A 491 12.61 14.75 32.39
N ASN A 492 13.22 15.56 33.25
CA ASN A 492 14.38 15.15 34.04
C ASN A 492 14.07 13.95 34.93
N TYR A 493 12.93 13.96 35.59
CA TYR A 493 12.49 12.84 36.38
C TYR A 493 12.24 11.59 35.53
N ALA A 494 11.61 11.74 34.36
CA ALA A 494 11.36 10.66 33.41
C ALA A 494 12.69 9.99 32.92
N ILE A 495 13.75 10.79 32.69
CA ILE A 495 15.09 10.25 32.41
C ILE A 495 15.60 9.43 33.59
N SER A 496 15.53 9.98 34.81
CA SER A 496 16.02 9.30 36.04
C SER A 496 15.31 7.98 36.33
N LYS A 497 14.09 7.82 35.87
CA LYS A 497 13.26 6.62 36.01
C LYS A 497 13.33 5.68 34.82
N SER A 498 14.13 5.99 33.82
CA SER A 498 14.20 5.23 32.55
C SER A 498 12.84 5.13 31.83
N TRP A 499 11.99 6.17 31.97
CA TRP A 499 10.76 6.30 31.17
C TRP A 499 11.07 6.87 29.79
N ILE A 500 12.27 7.43 29.59
CA ILE A 500 12.73 7.95 28.31
C ILE A 500 13.72 6.95 27.70
N ASP A 501 13.44 6.50 26.49
CA ASP A 501 14.33 5.66 25.69
C ASP A 501 15.41 6.53 25.03
N ILE A 502 16.56 6.59 25.67
CA ILE A 502 17.71 7.38 25.22
C ILE A 502 18.32 6.86 23.90
N SER A 503 18.00 5.63 23.49
CA SER A 503 18.49 5.06 22.23
C SER A 503 17.85 5.67 20.98
N LYS A 504 16.77 6.41 21.15
CA LYS A 504 15.99 7.04 20.07
C LYS A 504 16.56 8.38 19.60
N PHE A 505 17.42 8.99 20.36
CA PHE A 505 18.10 10.21 19.98
C PHE A 505 19.62 10.04 20.18
N THR A 506 20.41 10.71 19.37
CA THR A 506 21.87 10.52 19.32
C THR A 506 22.50 11.00 20.63
N VAL A 507 23.10 10.07 21.38
CA VAL A 507 23.97 10.33 22.52
C VAL A 507 25.36 9.84 22.11
N GLU A 508 26.29 10.74 21.93
CA GLU A 508 27.62 10.43 21.37
C GLU A 508 28.51 9.55 22.29
N GLU A 509 28.27 9.54 23.59
CA GLU A 509 29.13 8.80 24.56
C GLU A 509 28.34 7.85 25.46
N LYS A 510 28.90 6.66 25.66
CA LYS A 510 28.31 5.58 26.45
C LYS A 510 28.18 5.89 27.97
N TYR A 511 28.76 6.99 28.42
CA TYR A 511 28.81 7.42 29.82
C TYR A 511 28.35 8.89 29.99
N SER A 512 27.44 9.37 29.16
CA SER A 512 26.86 10.70 29.31
C SER A 512 26.18 10.84 30.68
N ASP A 513 26.37 11.97 31.33
CA ASP A 513 25.64 12.30 32.55
C ASP A 513 24.19 12.70 32.24
N SER A 514 23.36 12.80 33.28
CA SER A 514 21.93 13.12 33.12
C SER A 514 21.73 14.49 32.48
N GLU A 515 22.62 15.43 32.65
CA GLU A 515 22.54 16.77 32.07
C GLU A 515 22.87 16.78 30.59
N GLU A 516 23.82 15.97 30.14
CA GLU A 516 24.14 15.77 28.71
C GLU A 516 23.01 15.06 27.99
N ILE A 517 22.44 14.02 28.61
CA ILE A 517 21.26 13.31 28.07
C ILE A 517 20.10 14.28 27.91
N PHE A 518 19.85 15.12 28.92
CA PHE A 518 18.75 16.09 28.86
C PHE A 518 18.97 17.16 27.79
N ARG A 519 20.21 17.63 27.60
CA ARG A 519 20.55 18.55 26.52
C ARG A 519 20.33 17.93 25.14
N SER A 520 20.72 16.67 24.97
CA SER A 520 20.49 15.94 23.72
C SER A 520 19.01 15.74 23.45
N LEU A 521 18.21 15.43 24.48
CA LEU A 521 16.74 15.34 24.38
C LEU A 521 16.13 16.70 23.99
N THR A 522 16.57 17.80 24.60
CA THR A 522 16.08 19.16 24.28
C THR A 522 16.39 19.53 22.84
N ALA A 523 17.60 19.25 22.36
CA ALA A 523 17.98 19.50 20.97
C ALA A 523 17.13 18.67 20.00
N TYR A 524 16.94 17.38 20.29
CA TYR A 524 16.05 16.51 19.51
C TYR A 524 14.62 17.05 19.46
N ILE A 525 14.05 17.43 20.60
CA ILE A 525 12.68 17.95 20.69
C ILE A 525 12.52 19.20 19.81
N LEU A 526 13.43 20.16 19.94
CA LEU A 526 13.34 21.42 19.18
C LEU A 526 13.47 21.22 17.69
N ASP A 527 14.26 20.24 17.25
CA ASP A 527 14.40 19.91 15.83
C ASP A 527 13.18 19.15 15.30
N ASP A 528 12.68 18.16 16.08
CA ASP A 528 11.51 17.36 15.74
C ASP A 528 10.22 18.21 15.67
N LEU A 529 10.07 19.23 16.54
CA LEU A 529 8.91 20.14 16.51
C LEU A 529 8.85 21.00 15.25
N LYS A 530 9.98 21.36 14.64
CA LYS A 530 10.00 22.14 13.39
C LYS A 530 9.40 21.39 12.21
N GLU A 531 9.51 20.06 12.22
CA GLU A 531 9.00 19.20 11.18
C GLU A 531 7.60 18.68 11.48
N ASP A 532 7.05 18.96 12.69
CA ASP A 532 5.76 18.45 13.10
C ASP A 532 4.60 19.29 12.57
N TYR A 533 3.80 18.66 11.69
CA TYR A 533 2.61 19.27 11.12
C TYR A 533 1.54 19.64 12.16
N ASN A 534 1.36 18.84 13.20
CA ASN A 534 0.37 19.14 14.26
C ASN A 534 0.83 20.33 15.10
N PHE A 535 2.12 20.42 15.38
CA PHE A 535 2.70 21.59 16.04
C PHE A 535 2.50 22.86 15.19
N SER A 536 2.80 22.79 13.90
CA SER A 536 2.56 23.88 12.95
C SER A 536 1.11 24.36 12.96
N LYS A 537 0.14 23.44 13.00
CA LYS A 537 -1.29 23.77 13.12
C LYS A 537 -1.61 24.56 14.40
N ILE A 538 -1.01 24.19 15.52
CA ILE A 538 -1.21 24.91 16.78
C ILE A 538 -0.62 26.32 16.66
N VAL A 539 0.52 26.48 16.01
CA VAL A 539 1.11 27.81 15.72
C VAL A 539 0.12 28.66 14.93
N TYR A 540 -0.45 28.14 13.84
CA TYR A 540 -1.48 28.83 13.04
C TYR A 540 -2.73 29.16 13.85
N LYS A 541 -3.21 28.25 14.73
CA LYS A 541 -4.33 28.52 15.64
C LYS A 541 -4.10 29.80 16.45
N TYR A 542 -2.95 29.92 17.07
CA TYR A 542 -2.63 31.08 17.88
C TYR A 542 -2.29 32.34 17.06
N MET A 543 -1.79 32.20 15.85
CA MET A 543 -1.65 33.33 14.92
C MET A 543 -3.02 33.95 14.57
N ILE A 544 -4.04 33.12 14.33
CA ILE A 544 -5.41 33.56 14.07
C ILE A 544 -5.97 34.25 15.32
N ARG A 545 -5.94 33.61 16.49
CA ARG A 545 -6.43 34.16 17.75
C ARG A 545 -5.75 35.48 18.16
N GLN A 546 -4.49 35.66 17.76
CA GLN A 546 -3.72 36.89 18.01
C GLN A 546 -3.83 37.93 16.90
N ASN A 547 -4.70 37.72 15.92
CA ASN A 547 -4.88 38.58 14.71
C ASN A 547 -3.59 38.79 13.89
N MET A 548 -2.67 37.84 13.92
CA MET A 548 -1.50 37.83 13.02
C MET A 548 -1.87 37.41 11.60
N ILE A 549 -2.95 36.68 11.46
CA ILE A 549 -3.59 36.28 10.20
C ILE A 549 -5.04 36.75 10.28
N SER A 550 -5.47 37.54 9.30
CA SER A 550 -6.84 38.02 9.20
C SER A 550 -7.75 37.03 8.43
N GLY A 551 -9.06 37.08 8.72
CA GLY A 551 -10.03 36.32 7.93
C GLY A 551 -9.99 36.65 6.43
N THR A 552 -9.75 37.91 6.07
CA THR A 552 -9.58 38.32 4.68
C THR A 552 -8.40 37.62 4.00
N GLN A 553 -7.24 37.52 4.68
CA GLN A 553 -6.09 36.77 4.13
C GLN A 553 -6.42 35.31 3.92
N LEU A 554 -7.11 34.67 4.87
CA LEU A 554 -7.51 33.26 4.73
C LEU A 554 -8.48 33.06 3.56
N CYS A 555 -9.46 33.96 3.37
CA CYS A 555 -10.38 33.89 2.23
C CYS A 555 -9.66 34.11 0.89
N LEU A 556 -8.68 35.02 0.83
CA LEU A 556 -7.85 35.22 -0.37
C LEU A 556 -7.02 34.00 -0.70
N ILE A 557 -6.44 33.34 0.31
CA ILE A 557 -5.68 32.10 0.12
C ILE A 557 -6.60 30.98 -0.41
N LEU A 558 -7.82 30.81 0.18
CA LEU A 558 -8.78 29.84 -0.32
C LEU A 558 -9.17 30.08 -1.77
N TYR A 559 -9.26 31.36 -2.18
CA TYR A 559 -9.49 31.74 -3.56
C TYR A 559 -8.27 31.43 -4.46
N ASP A 560 -7.07 31.80 -4.03
CA ASP A 560 -5.83 31.58 -4.78
C ASP A 560 -5.56 30.08 -5.00
N GLN A 561 -5.91 29.24 -4.02
CA GLN A 561 -5.82 27.79 -4.10
C GLN A 561 -7.04 27.11 -4.78
N GLY A 562 -7.99 27.91 -5.30
CA GLY A 562 -9.14 27.40 -6.05
C GLY A 562 -10.20 26.69 -5.22
N VAL A 563 -10.22 26.90 -3.91
CA VAL A 563 -11.25 26.35 -3.00
C VAL A 563 -12.51 27.19 -3.02
N LEU A 564 -12.37 28.53 -3.10
CA LEU A 564 -13.49 29.48 -3.25
C LEU A 564 -13.62 29.93 -4.69
N GLU A 565 -14.87 30.09 -5.15
CA GLU A 565 -15.16 30.73 -6.43
C GLU A 565 -14.98 32.25 -6.35
N LYS A 566 -14.76 32.89 -7.51
CA LYS A 566 -14.43 34.32 -7.59
C LYS A 566 -15.46 35.24 -6.91
N ASP A 567 -16.74 34.94 -7.08
CA ASP A 567 -17.82 35.75 -6.53
C ASP A 567 -17.91 35.68 -5.00
N GLU A 568 -17.59 34.51 -4.43
CA GLU A 568 -17.52 34.30 -2.97
C GLU A 568 -16.34 35.01 -2.34
N ALA A 569 -15.17 34.99 -2.99
CA ALA A 569 -13.98 35.71 -2.54
C ALA A 569 -14.18 37.25 -2.58
N GLN A 570 -14.93 37.79 -3.54
CA GLN A 570 -15.25 39.24 -3.61
C GLN A 570 -16.20 39.67 -2.50
N ILE A 571 -17.10 38.81 -2.05
CA ILE A 571 -18.00 39.11 -0.92
C ILE A 571 -17.23 39.16 0.41
N ALA A 572 -16.20 38.31 0.55
CA ALA A 572 -15.37 38.23 1.75
C ALA A 572 -14.34 39.38 1.88
N ALA A 573 -13.92 39.99 0.77
CA ALA A 573 -12.98 41.10 0.71
C ALA A 573 -13.71 42.48 0.85
#